data_c8c951aba812b712da6d986c8dd629e8
#
_entry.id   c8c951aba812b712da6d986c8dd629e8
#
_cell.length_a   1.000
_cell.length_b   1.000
_cell.length_c   1.000
_cell.angle_alpha   90.00
_cell.angle_beta   90.00
_cell.angle_gamma   90.00
#
_symmetry.space_group_name_H-M   'P 1'
#
loop_
_entity.id
_entity.type
_entity.pdbx_description
1 polymer ?
#
loop_
_entity_poly.entity_id
_entity_poly.type
_entity_poly.pdbx_seq_one_letter_code
_entity_poly.pdbx_strand_id
1 'polypeptide(L)'
;MKLILNQSSLSKVKSEYQKLLNDLQKKVENHFGVDLCTYYLLGSVGRGEDRPGISDMDTVVILRRDITDDDEVWEKEIKNEFEPQYPKLERLDLSCMEEKEFDDPKAERLRFIFKTDSVLICGEDITAKFSSYPPGLELAKLLNGNYHEALEELQKDIIEPDEDDRNNPKYVMEYVRWISKKVLRLCLGIVMVDEPFYTRNIQEMTQKFSEYYPYYHPQAETALRQYVEPTNNVGEALDFINEMRATIYKLADEQLG
;
A
#
# COMPACT_ATOMS: atom_id res chain seq x y z
N MET A 1 17.20 -20.48 -0.98
CA MET A 1 16.53 -19.30 -1.56
C MET A 1 16.02 -18.44 -0.40
N LYS A 2 16.34 -17.15 -0.38
CA LYS A 2 15.93 -16.24 0.70
C LYS A 2 14.42 -15.93 0.52
N LEU A 3 13.62 -16.19 1.55
CA LEU A 3 12.18 -15.88 1.54
C LEU A 3 11.93 -14.49 2.11
N ILE A 4 10.87 -13.84 1.64
CA ILE A 4 10.41 -12.59 2.23
C ILE A 4 9.69 -12.93 3.54
N LEU A 5 10.18 -12.35 4.62
CA LEU A 5 9.59 -12.51 5.95
C LEU A 5 8.65 -11.34 6.24
N ASN A 6 7.65 -11.59 7.06
CA ASN A 6 6.78 -10.54 7.59
C ASN A 6 7.61 -9.55 8.42
N GLN A 7 7.55 -8.28 8.06
CA GLN A 7 8.29 -7.20 8.73
C GLN A 7 7.46 -6.47 9.78
N SER A 8 6.16 -6.73 9.85
CA SER A 8 5.22 -6.08 10.77
C SER A 8 5.09 -6.86 12.08
N SER A 9 4.90 -6.16 13.19
CA SER A 9 4.58 -6.76 14.48
C SER A 9 3.93 -5.76 15.43
N LEU A 10 3.09 -6.21 16.39
CA LEU A 10 2.50 -5.35 17.43
C LEU A 10 3.55 -4.62 18.27
N SER A 11 4.72 -5.23 18.49
CA SER A 11 5.81 -4.61 19.26
C SER A 11 6.45 -3.40 18.56
N LYS A 12 6.25 -3.25 17.25
CA LYS A 12 6.74 -2.11 16.47
C LYS A 12 5.73 -0.96 16.40
N VAL A 13 4.46 -1.23 16.69
CA VAL A 13 3.41 -0.21 16.69
C VAL A 13 3.70 0.81 17.80
N LYS A 14 3.80 2.09 17.41
CA LYS A 14 4.07 3.17 18.34
C LYS A 14 2.98 3.25 19.41
N SER A 15 3.37 3.61 20.64
CA SER A 15 2.46 3.65 21.80
C SER A 15 1.24 4.54 21.58
N GLU A 16 1.38 5.60 20.80
CA GLU A 16 0.28 6.52 20.47
C GLU A 16 -0.85 5.85 19.67
N TYR A 17 -0.57 4.79 18.90
CA TYR A 17 -1.57 4.05 18.11
C TYR A 17 -2.09 2.79 18.82
N GLN A 18 -1.43 2.33 19.87
CA GLN A 18 -1.86 1.12 20.60
C GLN A 18 -3.26 1.27 21.21
N LYS A 19 -3.56 2.48 21.73
CA LYS A 19 -4.90 2.75 22.27
C LYS A 19 -5.96 2.68 21.18
N LEU A 20 -5.70 3.30 20.01
CA LEU A 20 -6.61 3.25 18.85
C LEU A 20 -6.87 1.80 18.43
N LEU A 21 -5.82 1.00 18.26
CA LEU A 21 -5.97 -0.41 17.90
C LEU A 21 -6.80 -1.21 18.90
N ASN A 22 -6.58 -0.99 20.21
CA ASN A 22 -7.34 -1.67 21.24
C ASN A 22 -8.82 -1.26 21.24
N ASP A 23 -9.11 0.01 20.98
CA ASP A 23 -10.48 0.49 20.93
C ASP A 23 -11.19 0.04 19.65
N LEU A 24 -10.49 0.03 18.50
CA LEU A 24 -10.98 -0.54 17.24
C LEU A 24 -11.23 -2.05 17.37
N GLN A 25 -10.33 -2.81 17.98
CA GLN A 25 -10.53 -4.24 18.23
C GLN A 25 -11.84 -4.51 18.95
N LYS A 26 -12.12 -3.77 20.04
CA LYS A 26 -13.39 -3.93 20.79
C LYS A 26 -14.62 -3.62 19.94
N LYS A 27 -14.54 -2.57 19.09
CA LYS A 27 -15.63 -2.21 18.18
C LYS A 27 -15.87 -3.33 17.16
N VAL A 28 -14.81 -3.86 16.54
CA VAL A 28 -14.85 -4.98 15.60
C VAL A 28 -15.45 -6.23 16.24
N GLU A 29 -14.92 -6.66 17.39
CA GLU A 29 -15.40 -7.86 18.10
C GLU A 29 -16.88 -7.73 18.52
N ASN A 30 -17.29 -6.56 19.00
CA ASN A 30 -18.67 -6.32 19.41
C ASN A 30 -19.66 -6.26 18.24
N HIS A 31 -19.24 -5.73 17.09
CA HIS A 31 -20.10 -5.58 15.92
C HIS A 31 -20.28 -6.90 15.16
N PHE A 32 -19.18 -7.59 14.88
CA PHE A 32 -19.20 -8.79 14.04
C PHE A 32 -19.38 -10.10 14.81
N GLY A 33 -18.97 -10.17 16.07
CA GLY A 33 -19.17 -11.34 16.92
C GLY A 33 -18.70 -12.64 16.27
N VAL A 34 -19.63 -13.57 16.05
CA VAL A 34 -19.34 -14.91 15.47
C VAL A 34 -18.99 -14.86 13.97
N ASP A 35 -19.38 -13.81 13.28
CA ASP A 35 -19.09 -13.62 11.87
C ASP A 35 -17.65 -13.15 11.63
N LEU A 36 -16.96 -12.67 12.65
CA LEU A 36 -15.56 -12.28 12.59
C LEU A 36 -14.68 -13.51 12.36
N CYS A 37 -13.97 -13.54 11.24
CA CYS A 37 -12.88 -14.49 11.04
C CYS A 37 -11.61 -13.98 11.69
N THR A 38 -11.18 -12.78 11.30
CA THR A 38 -9.94 -12.20 11.79
C THR A 38 -9.88 -10.69 11.56
N TYR A 39 -9.03 -10.01 12.32
CA TYR A 39 -8.77 -8.57 12.18
C TYR A 39 -7.26 -8.34 12.12
N TYR A 40 -6.82 -7.65 11.07
CA TYR A 40 -5.41 -7.34 10.81
C TYR A 40 -5.15 -5.84 10.75
N LEU A 41 -3.94 -5.47 11.19
CA LEU A 41 -3.28 -4.20 10.85
C LEU A 41 -2.28 -4.48 9.73
N LEU A 42 -2.25 -3.62 8.71
CA LEU A 42 -1.34 -3.68 7.57
C LEU A 42 -0.42 -2.45 7.54
N GLY A 43 0.59 -2.51 6.70
CA GLY A 43 1.32 -1.32 6.28
C GLY A 43 2.32 -0.72 7.26
N SER A 44 2.59 0.57 7.09
CA SER A 44 3.71 1.26 7.76
C SER A 44 3.56 1.36 9.26
N VAL A 45 2.35 1.47 9.78
CA VAL A 45 2.09 1.50 11.23
C VAL A 45 2.49 0.18 11.88
N GLY A 46 2.14 -0.97 11.24
CA GLY A 46 2.54 -2.30 11.72
C GLY A 46 4.05 -2.55 11.68
N ARG A 47 4.77 -1.87 10.76
CA ARG A 47 6.22 -1.93 10.68
C ARG A 47 6.95 -0.92 11.58
N GLY A 48 6.22 0.05 12.19
CA GLY A 48 6.81 1.16 12.96
C GLY A 48 7.52 2.20 12.07
N GLU A 49 7.16 2.28 10.80
CA GLU A 49 7.75 3.16 9.78
C GLU A 49 6.79 4.30 9.38
N ASP A 50 5.72 4.50 10.14
CA ASP A 50 4.74 5.55 9.88
C ASP A 50 5.36 6.94 9.93
N ARG A 51 4.91 7.80 9.03
CA ARG A 51 5.31 9.21 8.91
C ARG A 51 4.10 10.09 9.25
N PRO A 52 4.21 10.99 10.25
CA PRO A 52 3.11 11.86 10.64
C PRO A 52 2.58 12.70 9.46
N GLY A 53 1.27 12.71 9.24
CA GLY A 53 0.60 13.45 8.16
C GLY A 53 0.82 12.89 6.75
N ILE A 54 1.36 11.66 6.63
CA ILE A 54 1.58 10.98 5.35
C ILE A 54 1.10 9.53 5.40
N SER A 55 1.22 8.87 6.56
CA SER A 55 0.87 7.46 6.69
C SER A 55 -0.57 7.29 7.13
N ASP A 56 -1.25 6.39 6.43
CA ASP A 56 -2.55 5.86 6.81
C ASP A 56 -2.38 4.76 7.86
N MET A 57 -3.43 4.48 8.61
CA MET A 57 -3.55 3.26 9.39
C MET A 57 -4.46 2.29 8.63
N ASP A 58 -3.85 1.34 7.94
CA ASP A 58 -4.57 0.34 7.15
C ASP A 58 -5.00 -0.82 8.05
N THR A 59 -6.30 -1.04 8.22
CA THR A 59 -6.83 -2.16 9.00
C THR A 59 -7.90 -2.91 8.20
N VAL A 60 -7.91 -4.23 8.33
CA VAL A 60 -8.82 -5.09 7.56
C VAL A 60 -9.51 -6.09 8.47
N VAL A 61 -10.83 -6.04 8.45
CA VAL A 61 -11.71 -7.04 9.08
C VAL A 61 -12.06 -8.10 8.07
N ILE A 62 -11.85 -9.35 8.37
CA ILE A 62 -12.19 -10.47 7.50
C ILE A 62 -13.38 -11.22 8.08
N LEU A 63 -14.42 -11.39 7.28
CA LEU A 63 -15.69 -11.98 7.66
C LEU A 63 -15.89 -13.36 7.06
N ARG A 64 -16.56 -14.25 7.82
CA ARG A 64 -16.98 -15.59 7.36
C ARG A 64 -18.26 -15.58 6.53
N ARG A 65 -18.87 -14.42 6.36
CA ARG A 65 -20.08 -14.19 5.58
C ARG A 65 -19.86 -13.13 4.52
N ASP A 66 -20.81 -12.99 3.61
CA ASP A 66 -20.82 -11.90 2.63
C ASP A 66 -20.93 -10.54 3.33
N ILE A 67 -20.29 -9.52 2.75
CA ILE A 67 -20.39 -8.13 3.19
C ILE A 67 -21.77 -7.59 2.84
N THR A 68 -22.29 -6.71 3.68
CA THR A 68 -23.58 -6.06 3.52
C THR A 68 -23.45 -4.53 3.49
N ASP A 69 -24.49 -3.84 3.01
CA ASP A 69 -24.54 -2.37 3.04
C ASP A 69 -24.41 -1.81 4.48
N ASP A 70 -24.90 -2.55 5.49
CA ASP A 70 -24.76 -2.16 6.89
C ASP A 70 -23.30 -2.18 7.36
N ASP A 71 -22.47 -3.09 6.82
CA ASP A 71 -21.04 -3.13 7.14
C ASP A 71 -20.32 -1.90 6.57
N GLU A 72 -20.67 -1.48 5.34
CA GLU A 72 -20.10 -0.26 4.75
C GLU A 72 -20.51 1.01 5.52
N VAL A 73 -21.75 1.05 6.02
CA VAL A 73 -22.21 2.15 6.88
C VAL A 73 -21.42 2.16 8.18
N TRP A 74 -21.25 0.99 8.81
CA TRP A 74 -20.48 0.86 10.04
C TRP A 74 -19.01 1.29 9.87
N GLU A 75 -18.36 0.90 8.76
CA GLU A 75 -16.98 1.34 8.45
C GLU A 75 -16.87 2.88 8.44
N LYS A 76 -17.83 3.55 7.78
CA LYS A 76 -17.87 5.03 7.69
C LYS A 76 -18.08 5.66 9.07
N GLU A 77 -18.95 5.08 9.90
CA GLU A 77 -19.20 5.56 11.26
C GLU A 77 -17.94 5.44 12.13
N ILE A 78 -17.22 4.33 12.05
CA ILE A 78 -15.98 4.10 12.79
C ILE A 78 -14.90 5.08 12.34
N LYS A 79 -14.69 5.29 11.04
CA LYS A 79 -13.74 6.28 10.52
C LYS A 79 -14.06 7.67 11.06
N ASN A 80 -15.30 8.11 10.95
CA ASN A 80 -15.77 9.42 11.44
C ASN A 80 -15.60 9.59 12.96
N GLU A 81 -15.75 8.51 13.75
CA GLU A 81 -15.57 8.55 15.20
C GLU A 81 -14.10 8.71 15.59
N PHE A 82 -13.18 8.00 14.91
CA PHE A 82 -11.79 7.86 15.34
C PHE A 82 -10.81 8.82 14.65
N GLU A 83 -10.95 9.11 13.37
CA GLU A 83 -10.01 9.96 12.64
C GLU A 83 -9.75 11.32 13.30
N PRO A 84 -10.76 12.06 13.79
CA PRO A 84 -10.54 13.36 14.41
C PRO A 84 -9.70 13.30 15.71
N GLN A 85 -9.61 12.11 16.31
CA GLN A 85 -8.86 11.90 17.56
C GLN A 85 -7.36 11.65 17.32
N TYR A 86 -6.96 11.34 16.06
CA TYR A 86 -5.60 10.95 15.70
C TYR A 86 -5.04 11.80 14.54
N PRO A 87 -4.85 13.11 14.71
CA PRO A 87 -4.49 14.06 13.64
C PRO A 87 -3.10 13.83 13.05
N LYS A 88 -2.30 12.92 13.60
CA LYS A 88 -1.01 12.53 13.04
C LYS A 88 -1.12 11.47 11.95
N LEU A 89 -2.23 10.74 11.88
CA LEU A 89 -2.56 9.88 10.76
C LEU A 89 -3.11 10.74 9.62
N GLU A 90 -2.76 10.41 8.37
CA GLU A 90 -3.42 11.02 7.21
C GLU A 90 -4.89 10.60 7.20
N ARG A 91 -5.16 9.31 7.41
CA ARG A 91 -6.50 8.75 7.56
C ARG A 91 -6.47 7.39 8.27
N LEU A 92 -7.63 6.97 8.75
CA LEU A 92 -7.90 5.59 9.17
C LEU A 92 -8.54 4.83 8.00
N ASP A 93 -7.83 3.87 7.43
CA ASP A 93 -8.34 2.98 6.40
C ASP A 93 -8.78 1.66 7.03
N LEU A 94 -10.07 1.61 7.37
CA LEU A 94 -10.74 0.42 7.90
C LEU A 94 -11.63 -0.15 6.78
N SER A 95 -11.43 -1.40 6.41
CA SER A 95 -12.23 -2.08 5.39
C SER A 95 -12.62 -3.48 5.82
N CYS A 96 -13.77 -3.95 5.35
CA CYS A 96 -14.22 -5.34 5.46
C CYS A 96 -13.87 -6.11 4.19
N MET A 97 -13.53 -7.38 4.35
CA MET A 97 -13.29 -8.35 3.29
C MET A 97 -13.93 -9.69 3.64
N GLU A 98 -14.26 -10.47 2.62
CA GLU A 98 -14.79 -11.82 2.82
C GLU A 98 -13.65 -12.85 2.85
N GLU A 99 -13.70 -13.82 3.77
CA GLU A 99 -12.67 -14.88 3.85
C GLU A 99 -12.51 -15.61 2.50
N LYS A 100 -13.62 -15.85 1.78
CA LYS A 100 -13.61 -16.53 0.48
C LYS A 100 -12.85 -15.81 -0.62
N GLU A 101 -12.61 -14.47 -0.50
CA GLU A 101 -11.82 -13.72 -1.48
C GLU A 101 -10.38 -14.22 -1.56
N PHE A 102 -9.85 -14.76 -0.46
CA PHE A 102 -8.51 -15.34 -0.46
C PHE A 102 -8.41 -16.69 -1.20
N ASP A 103 -9.53 -17.32 -1.56
CA ASP A 103 -9.56 -18.56 -2.34
C ASP A 103 -9.50 -18.30 -3.85
N ASP A 104 -9.76 -17.06 -4.31
CA ASP A 104 -9.63 -16.69 -5.72
C ASP A 104 -8.15 -16.81 -6.16
N PRO A 105 -7.85 -17.54 -7.24
CA PRO A 105 -6.49 -17.58 -7.82
C PRO A 105 -5.90 -16.19 -8.11
N LYS A 106 -6.74 -15.21 -8.43
CA LYS A 106 -6.32 -13.82 -8.68
C LYS A 106 -5.91 -13.06 -7.40
N ALA A 107 -6.26 -13.55 -6.22
CA ALA A 107 -5.93 -12.96 -4.94
C ALA A 107 -4.47 -13.20 -4.50
N GLU A 108 -3.57 -13.73 -5.37
CA GLU A 108 -2.18 -14.04 -5.00
C GLU A 108 -1.42 -12.81 -4.49
N ARG A 109 -1.64 -11.65 -5.11
CA ARG A 109 -1.05 -10.38 -4.63
C ARG A 109 -1.57 -9.98 -3.24
N LEU A 110 -2.85 -10.22 -2.98
CA LEU A 110 -3.48 -9.98 -1.68
C LEU A 110 -2.87 -10.91 -0.62
N ARG A 111 -2.81 -12.22 -0.90
CA ARG A 111 -2.16 -13.21 -0.04
C ARG A 111 -0.71 -12.85 0.28
N PHE A 112 0.04 -12.37 -0.73
CA PHE A 112 1.40 -11.88 -0.53
C PHE A 112 1.45 -10.72 0.47
N ILE A 113 0.56 -9.71 0.33
CA ILE A 113 0.51 -8.55 1.23
C ILE A 113 0.24 -9.02 2.65
N PHE A 114 -0.80 -9.83 2.87
CA PHE A 114 -1.13 -10.34 4.19
C PHE A 114 0.00 -11.19 4.79
N LYS A 115 0.62 -12.07 3.99
CA LYS A 115 1.72 -12.93 4.44
C LYS A 115 2.96 -12.15 4.89
N THR A 116 3.24 -11.00 4.28
CA THR A 116 4.53 -10.30 4.43
C THR A 116 4.44 -8.93 5.09
N ASP A 117 3.21 -8.42 5.34
CA ASP A 117 3.01 -7.06 5.86
C ASP A 117 1.79 -6.91 6.78
N SER A 118 1.34 -7.97 7.42
CA SER A 118 0.20 -7.89 8.34
C SER A 118 0.58 -8.21 9.78
N VAL A 119 -0.19 -7.66 10.70
CA VAL A 119 -0.16 -7.99 12.12
C VAL A 119 -1.54 -8.47 12.53
N LEU A 120 -1.64 -9.70 13.02
CA LEU A 120 -2.88 -10.21 13.59
C LEU A 120 -3.21 -9.43 14.88
N ILE A 121 -4.41 -8.83 14.90
CA ILE A 121 -4.94 -8.14 16.09
C ILE A 121 -5.80 -9.10 16.90
N CYS A 122 -6.77 -9.77 16.26
CA CYS A 122 -7.58 -10.82 16.89
C CYS A 122 -8.15 -11.78 15.83
N GLY A 123 -8.70 -12.91 16.29
CA GLY A 123 -9.26 -13.96 15.42
C GLY A 123 -8.25 -15.01 15.00
N GLU A 124 -8.50 -15.66 13.85
CA GLU A 124 -7.65 -16.73 13.31
C GLU A 124 -6.52 -16.16 12.45
N ASP A 125 -5.31 -16.75 12.55
CA ASP A 125 -4.23 -16.40 11.60
C ASP A 125 -4.41 -17.15 10.28
N ILE A 126 -5.09 -16.54 9.32
CA ILE A 126 -5.29 -17.11 7.98
C ILE A 126 -4.00 -17.11 7.15
N THR A 127 -3.01 -16.28 7.51
CA THR A 127 -1.76 -16.17 6.73
C THR A 127 -0.89 -17.42 6.82
N ALA A 128 -1.14 -18.28 7.81
CA ALA A 128 -0.46 -19.57 7.93
C ALA A 128 -0.68 -20.48 6.70
N LYS A 129 -1.84 -20.33 6.04
CA LYS A 129 -2.24 -21.11 4.85
C LYS A 129 -1.57 -20.61 3.55
N PHE A 130 -1.01 -19.37 3.55
CA PHE A 130 -0.48 -18.73 2.33
C PHE A 130 0.94 -19.18 2.01
N SER A 131 1.26 -19.20 0.71
CA SER A 131 2.57 -19.56 0.20
C SER A 131 3.67 -18.64 0.72
N SER A 132 4.91 -19.12 0.64
CA SER A 132 6.10 -18.31 0.88
C SER A 132 6.58 -17.71 -0.44
N TYR A 133 7.03 -16.47 -0.42
CA TYR A 133 7.38 -15.70 -1.60
C TYR A 133 8.88 -15.42 -1.64
N PRO A 134 9.62 -15.98 -2.59
CA PRO A 134 10.98 -15.56 -2.88
C PRO A 134 10.98 -14.29 -3.73
N PRO A 135 11.90 -13.34 -3.50
CA PRO A 135 12.15 -12.26 -4.45
C PRO A 135 12.63 -12.82 -5.79
N GLY A 136 12.19 -12.20 -6.88
CA GLY A 136 12.54 -12.59 -8.25
C GLY A 136 11.53 -12.11 -9.27
N LEU A 137 11.75 -12.47 -10.54
CA LEU A 137 10.92 -12.02 -11.68
C LEU A 137 9.43 -12.29 -11.50
N GLU A 138 9.05 -13.49 -11.04
CA GLU A 138 7.64 -13.86 -10.86
C GLU A 138 6.94 -12.96 -9.84
N LEU A 139 7.62 -12.66 -8.72
CA LEU A 139 7.08 -11.73 -7.73
C LEU A 139 7.07 -10.29 -8.26
N ALA A 140 8.08 -9.88 -9.02
CA ALA A 140 8.12 -8.56 -9.64
C ALA A 140 6.93 -8.37 -10.59
N LYS A 141 6.61 -9.36 -11.42
CA LYS A 141 5.44 -9.37 -12.30
C LYS A 141 4.14 -9.38 -11.51
N LEU A 142 4.02 -10.19 -10.48
CA LEU A 142 2.83 -10.24 -9.62
C LEU A 142 2.52 -8.87 -8.98
N LEU A 143 3.55 -8.17 -8.52
CA LEU A 143 3.38 -6.90 -7.81
C LEU A 143 3.16 -5.70 -8.73
N ASN A 144 3.66 -5.76 -9.98
CA ASN A 144 3.70 -4.64 -10.92
C ASN A 144 3.00 -4.92 -12.25
N GLY A 145 2.36 -6.08 -12.47
CA GLY A 145 1.89 -6.54 -13.77
C GLY A 145 0.96 -5.60 -14.56
N ASN A 146 0.35 -4.63 -13.90
CA ASN A 146 -0.54 -3.64 -14.52
C ASN A 146 0.00 -2.20 -14.43
N TYR A 147 1.33 -2.01 -14.39
CA TYR A 147 1.92 -0.71 -14.12
C TYR A 147 1.56 0.37 -15.16
N HIS A 148 1.43 0.03 -16.44
CA HIS A 148 1.01 0.98 -17.49
C HIS A 148 -0.43 1.45 -17.28
N GLU A 149 -1.37 0.52 -17.14
CA GLU A 149 -2.79 0.81 -16.91
C GLU A 149 -2.98 1.68 -15.66
N ALA A 150 -2.30 1.29 -14.57
CA ALA A 150 -2.36 2.04 -13.32
C ALA A 150 -1.79 3.47 -13.43
N LEU A 151 -0.79 3.71 -14.30
CA LEU A 151 -0.28 5.06 -14.56
C LEU A 151 -1.27 5.88 -15.41
N GLU A 152 -1.89 5.25 -16.40
CA GLU A 152 -2.87 5.90 -17.26
C GLU A 152 -4.12 6.33 -16.48
N GLU A 153 -4.63 5.47 -15.60
CA GLU A 153 -5.74 5.79 -14.70
C GLU A 153 -5.42 7.01 -13.82
N LEU A 154 -4.29 6.98 -13.11
CA LEU A 154 -3.89 8.08 -12.23
C LEU A 154 -3.62 9.38 -13.00
N GLN A 155 -3.07 9.29 -14.22
CA GLN A 155 -2.90 10.46 -15.09
C GLN A 155 -4.24 11.05 -15.53
N LYS A 156 -5.20 10.18 -15.84
CA LYS A 156 -6.55 10.60 -16.22
C LYS A 156 -7.23 11.33 -15.06
N ASP A 157 -7.15 10.80 -13.84
CA ASP A 157 -7.75 11.40 -12.66
C ASP A 157 -7.15 12.80 -12.35
N ILE A 158 -5.85 13.00 -12.61
CA ILE A 158 -5.23 14.34 -12.50
C ILE A 158 -5.79 15.31 -13.54
N ILE A 159 -6.06 14.84 -14.78
CA ILE A 159 -6.53 15.70 -15.88
C ILE A 159 -8.04 15.94 -15.79
N GLU A 160 -8.79 14.93 -15.42
CA GLU A 160 -10.25 14.89 -15.38
C GLU A 160 -10.74 14.52 -13.97
N PRO A 161 -10.46 15.36 -12.94
CA PRO A 161 -10.84 15.06 -11.57
C PRO A 161 -12.35 14.96 -11.43
N ASP A 162 -12.81 14.03 -10.59
CA ASP A 162 -14.22 13.92 -10.21
C ASP A 162 -14.68 15.09 -9.30
N GLU A 163 -15.90 15.02 -8.74
CA GLU A 163 -16.44 16.09 -7.92
C GLU A 163 -15.73 16.19 -6.56
N ASP A 164 -15.39 15.05 -5.97
CA ASP A 164 -14.70 14.99 -4.67
C ASP A 164 -13.26 15.53 -4.81
N ASP A 165 -12.56 15.12 -5.85
CA ASP A 165 -11.22 15.60 -6.17
C ASP A 165 -11.18 17.11 -6.47
N ARG A 166 -12.17 17.63 -7.22
CA ARG A 166 -12.27 19.09 -7.48
C ARG A 166 -12.45 19.90 -6.19
N ASN A 167 -13.07 19.33 -5.18
CA ASN A 167 -13.25 19.96 -3.87
C ASN A 167 -12.04 19.75 -2.93
N ASN A 168 -11.10 18.87 -3.28
CA ASN A 168 -9.88 18.61 -2.53
C ASN A 168 -8.72 19.47 -3.06
N PRO A 169 -8.27 20.53 -2.35
CA PRO A 169 -7.17 21.37 -2.81
C PRO A 169 -5.83 20.65 -2.88
N LYS A 170 -5.74 19.42 -2.38
CA LYS A 170 -4.52 18.60 -2.35
C LYS A 170 -4.55 17.43 -3.33
N TYR A 171 -5.61 17.25 -4.14
CA TYR A 171 -5.78 16.05 -4.96
C TYR A 171 -4.57 15.76 -5.86
N VAL A 172 -4.00 16.79 -6.52
CA VAL A 172 -2.81 16.60 -7.36
C VAL A 172 -1.64 16.06 -6.55
N MET A 173 -1.41 16.58 -5.33
CA MET A 173 -0.33 16.11 -4.46
C MET A 173 -0.52 14.64 -4.07
N GLU A 174 -1.74 14.21 -3.81
CA GLU A 174 -2.07 12.83 -3.45
C GLU A 174 -1.82 11.89 -4.62
N TYR A 175 -2.29 12.23 -5.82
CA TYR A 175 -2.03 11.45 -7.03
C TYR A 175 -0.54 11.37 -7.37
N VAL A 176 0.19 12.49 -7.30
CA VAL A 176 1.64 12.51 -7.53
C VAL A 176 2.38 11.63 -6.52
N ARG A 177 1.96 11.63 -5.25
CA ARG A 177 2.52 10.75 -4.22
C ARG A 177 2.26 9.28 -4.52
N TRP A 178 1.06 8.92 -4.96
CA TRP A 178 0.71 7.55 -5.35
C TRP A 178 1.49 7.08 -6.58
N ILE A 179 1.61 7.92 -7.61
CA ILE A 179 2.41 7.64 -8.79
C ILE A 179 3.88 7.42 -8.39
N SER A 180 4.44 8.30 -7.57
CA SER A 180 5.82 8.22 -7.08
C SER A 180 6.07 6.90 -6.35
N LYS A 181 5.15 6.50 -5.47
CA LYS A 181 5.20 5.21 -4.76
C LYS A 181 5.14 4.01 -5.72
N LYS A 182 4.31 4.10 -6.78
CA LYS A 182 4.24 3.06 -7.83
C LYS A 182 5.54 2.99 -8.64
N VAL A 183 6.10 4.12 -9.05
CA VAL A 183 7.40 4.20 -9.75
C VAL A 183 8.51 3.54 -8.93
N LEU A 184 8.62 3.85 -7.62
CA LEU A 184 9.66 3.29 -6.76
C LEU A 184 9.46 1.78 -6.51
N ARG A 185 8.22 1.32 -6.45
CA ARG A 185 7.92 -0.13 -6.40
C ARG A 185 8.27 -0.83 -7.71
N LEU A 186 8.08 -0.16 -8.85
CA LEU A 186 8.49 -0.65 -10.16
C LEU A 186 10.03 -0.75 -10.24
N CYS A 187 10.76 0.27 -9.76
CA CYS A 187 12.21 0.24 -9.62
C CYS A 187 12.69 -0.97 -8.80
N LEU A 188 12.03 -1.26 -7.66
CA LEU A 188 12.31 -2.47 -6.88
C LEU A 188 12.03 -3.74 -7.68
N GLY A 189 10.93 -3.78 -8.44
CA GLY A 189 10.58 -4.90 -9.33
C GLY A 189 11.69 -5.19 -10.33
N ILE A 190 12.24 -4.15 -10.96
CA ILE A 190 13.36 -4.26 -11.90
C ILE A 190 14.60 -4.85 -11.19
N VAL A 191 14.97 -4.36 -10.01
CA VAL A 191 16.09 -4.90 -9.22
C VAL A 191 15.88 -6.37 -8.85
N MET A 192 14.65 -6.78 -8.53
CA MET A 192 14.37 -8.17 -8.16
C MET A 192 14.66 -9.19 -9.27
N VAL A 193 14.79 -8.77 -10.52
CA VAL A 193 15.19 -9.67 -11.62
C VAL A 193 16.60 -10.19 -11.44
N ASP A 194 17.52 -9.31 -11.02
CA ASP A 194 18.94 -9.60 -10.92
C ASP A 194 19.38 -9.95 -9.49
N GLU A 195 18.68 -9.42 -8.50
CA GLU A 195 19.04 -9.54 -7.09
C GLU A 195 17.84 -10.06 -6.26
N PRO A 196 18.00 -11.12 -5.47
CA PRO A 196 16.96 -11.62 -4.56
C PRO A 196 16.79 -10.69 -3.35
N PHE A 197 16.38 -9.46 -3.62
CA PHE A 197 16.20 -8.38 -2.65
C PHE A 197 14.74 -7.92 -2.63
N TYR A 198 14.21 -7.68 -1.45
CA TYR A 198 12.87 -7.09 -1.26
C TYR A 198 12.86 -6.20 -0.02
N THR A 199 12.26 -5.05 -0.15
CA THR A 199 12.01 -4.11 0.94
C THR A 199 10.67 -3.39 0.71
N ARG A 200 10.08 -2.85 1.77
CA ARG A 200 8.94 -1.93 1.72
C ARG A 200 9.36 -0.49 2.01
N ASN A 201 10.58 -0.29 2.42
CA ASN A 201 11.15 1.03 2.69
C ASN A 201 11.47 1.74 1.38
N ILE A 202 10.80 2.87 1.13
CA ILE A 202 10.91 3.66 -0.12
C ILE A 202 12.34 4.16 -0.36
N GLN A 203 13.06 4.55 0.70
CA GLN A 203 14.45 5.02 0.57
C GLN A 203 15.39 3.87 0.20
N GLU A 204 15.20 2.70 0.82
CA GLU A 204 15.98 1.50 0.44
C GLU A 204 15.68 1.05 -0.99
N MET A 205 14.43 1.15 -1.46
CA MET A 205 14.08 0.88 -2.87
C MET A 205 14.89 1.80 -3.80
N THR A 206 14.88 3.11 -3.53
CA THR A 206 15.59 4.12 -4.32
C THR A 206 17.10 3.87 -4.31
N GLN A 207 17.67 3.65 -3.13
CA GLN A 207 19.10 3.38 -2.98
C GLN A 207 19.49 2.13 -3.76
N LYS A 208 18.77 1.03 -3.55
CA LYS A 208 19.09 -0.26 -4.19
C LYS A 208 18.98 -0.18 -5.71
N PHE A 209 17.94 0.46 -6.21
CA PHE A 209 17.79 0.69 -7.65
C PHE A 209 18.95 1.53 -8.22
N SER A 210 19.34 2.59 -7.53
CA SER A 210 20.46 3.46 -7.96
C SER A 210 21.83 2.74 -7.98
N GLU A 211 22.04 1.75 -7.11
CA GLU A 211 23.22 0.89 -7.11
C GLU A 211 23.31 0.00 -8.37
N TYR A 212 22.17 -0.56 -8.80
CA TYR A 212 22.10 -1.46 -9.96
C TYR A 212 21.97 -0.73 -11.28
N TYR A 213 21.25 0.41 -11.26
CA TYR A 213 20.92 1.22 -12.45
C TYR A 213 21.35 2.68 -12.28
N PRO A 214 22.67 2.96 -12.14
CA PRO A 214 23.17 4.31 -11.82
C PRO A 214 22.81 5.37 -12.87
N TYR A 215 22.60 4.97 -14.13
CA TYR A 215 22.15 5.86 -15.19
C TYR A 215 20.76 6.46 -14.91
N TYR A 216 19.88 5.70 -14.25
CA TYR A 216 18.52 6.09 -13.89
C TYR A 216 18.38 6.63 -12.45
N HIS A 217 19.50 6.81 -11.74
CA HIS A 217 19.52 7.38 -10.39
C HIS A 217 18.77 8.73 -10.30
N PRO A 218 18.92 9.70 -11.25
CA PRO A 218 18.19 10.97 -11.18
C PRO A 218 16.67 10.82 -11.19
N GLN A 219 16.14 9.84 -11.94
CA GLN A 219 14.70 9.57 -12.02
C GLN A 219 14.18 8.95 -10.72
N ALA A 220 14.92 8.01 -10.14
CA ALA A 220 14.57 7.40 -8.86
C ALA A 220 14.57 8.45 -7.72
N GLU A 221 15.55 9.35 -7.68
CA GLU A 221 15.60 10.46 -6.73
C GLU A 221 14.46 11.47 -6.96
N THR A 222 14.11 11.74 -8.23
CA THR A 222 12.95 12.59 -8.54
C THR A 222 11.66 11.95 -8.02
N ALA A 223 11.47 10.64 -8.22
CA ALA A 223 10.32 9.92 -7.69
C ALA A 223 10.31 9.93 -6.14
N LEU A 224 11.46 9.75 -5.48
CA LEU A 224 11.56 9.85 -4.03
C LEU A 224 11.19 11.24 -3.52
N ARG A 225 11.69 12.29 -4.17
CA ARG A 225 11.35 13.68 -3.82
C ARG A 225 9.86 13.95 -3.98
N GLN A 226 9.26 13.54 -5.10
CA GLN A 226 7.81 13.71 -5.34
C GLN A 226 6.96 12.85 -4.38
N TYR A 227 7.48 11.76 -3.84
CA TYR A 227 6.80 11.02 -2.77
C TYR A 227 6.79 11.80 -1.45
N VAL A 228 7.90 12.45 -1.09
CA VAL A 228 8.04 13.19 0.18
C VAL A 228 7.36 14.57 0.08
N GLU A 229 7.66 15.31 -0.97
CA GLU A 229 7.21 16.67 -1.24
C GLU A 229 6.60 16.75 -2.64
N PRO A 230 5.36 16.22 -2.82
CA PRO A 230 4.72 16.20 -4.13
C PRO A 230 4.36 17.60 -4.60
N THR A 231 4.46 17.82 -5.92
CA THR A 231 3.92 19.05 -6.53
C THR A 231 2.40 19.09 -6.45
N ASN A 232 1.83 20.29 -6.34
CA ASN A 232 0.39 20.55 -6.47
C ASN A 232 0.06 21.24 -7.81
N ASN A 233 0.97 21.21 -8.78
CA ASN A 233 0.78 21.80 -10.10
C ASN A 233 0.55 20.70 -11.13
N VAL A 234 -0.59 20.75 -11.84
CA VAL A 234 -0.97 19.75 -12.86
C VAL A 234 0.09 19.65 -13.96
N GLY A 235 0.63 20.77 -14.45
CA GLY A 235 1.65 20.76 -15.52
C GLY A 235 2.92 20.03 -15.06
N GLU A 236 3.43 20.35 -13.88
CA GLU A 236 4.61 19.68 -13.30
C GLU A 236 4.36 18.20 -13.02
N ALA A 237 3.13 17.84 -12.61
CA ALA A 237 2.73 16.44 -12.42
C ALA A 237 2.76 15.66 -13.73
N LEU A 238 2.24 16.26 -14.82
CA LEU A 238 2.27 15.65 -16.16
C LEU A 238 3.69 15.53 -16.70
N ASP A 239 4.54 16.53 -16.50
CA ASP A 239 5.96 16.47 -16.87
C ASP A 239 6.68 15.32 -16.14
N PHE A 240 6.44 15.17 -14.83
CA PHE A 240 6.96 14.05 -14.05
C PHE A 240 6.48 12.69 -14.58
N ILE A 241 5.19 12.55 -14.88
CA ILE A 241 4.63 11.31 -15.44
C ILE A 241 5.28 10.98 -16.78
N ASN A 242 5.45 11.98 -17.66
CA ASN A 242 6.06 11.79 -18.97
C ASN A 242 7.54 11.39 -18.86
N GLU A 243 8.29 11.98 -17.93
CA GLU A 243 9.67 11.59 -17.66
C GLU A 243 9.75 10.14 -17.19
N MET A 244 8.91 9.73 -16.22
CA MET A 244 8.90 8.35 -15.73
C MET A 244 8.53 7.34 -16.81
N ARG A 245 7.55 7.68 -17.65
CA ARG A 245 7.14 6.85 -18.80
C ARG A 245 8.29 6.65 -19.80
N ALA A 246 9.00 7.72 -20.14
CA ALA A 246 10.11 7.68 -21.10
C ALA A 246 11.37 6.96 -20.58
N THR A 247 11.46 6.73 -19.27
CA THR A 247 12.66 6.20 -18.61
C THR A 247 12.36 4.90 -17.83
N ILE A 248 11.85 5.00 -16.60
CA ILE A 248 11.65 3.85 -15.70
C ILE A 248 10.67 2.82 -16.27
N TYR A 249 9.56 3.28 -16.87
CA TYR A 249 8.58 2.36 -17.47
C TYR A 249 9.14 1.64 -18.68
N LYS A 250 9.88 2.34 -19.53
CA LYS A 250 10.59 1.71 -20.65
C LYS A 250 11.63 0.69 -20.19
N LEU A 251 12.38 0.99 -19.14
CA LEU A 251 13.30 0.02 -18.54
C LEU A 251 12.54 -1.19 -17.98
N ALA A 252 11.38 -0.96 -17.36
CA ALA A 252 10.54 -2.05 -16.86
C ALA A 252 10.03 -2.96 -17.98
N ASP A 253 9.65 -2.41 -19.14
CA ASP A 253 9.25 -3.19 -20.31
C ASP A 253 10.38 -4.12 -20.78
N GLU A 254 11.64 -3.64 -20.73
CA GLU A 254 12.82 -4.41 -21.09
C GLU A 254 13.16 -5.52 -20.08
N GLN A 255 12.91 -5.29 -18.78
CA GLN A 255 13.33 -6.18 -17.70
C GLN A 255 12.24 -7.14 -17.21
N LEU A 256 10.97 -6.70 -17.25
CA LEU A 256 9.83 -7.47 -16.75
C LEU A 256 8.98 -8.10 -17.86
N GLY A 257 9.12 -7.63 -19.10
CA GLY A 257 8.34 -7.96 -20.29
C GLY A 257 8.24 -9.39 -20.77
#